data_245b764555db6dd59147af34e26154a7
#
_entry.id   245b764555db6dd59147af34e26154a7
#
_cell.length_a   1.000
_cell.length_b   1.000
_cell.length_c   1.000
_cell.angle_alpha   90.00
_cell.angle_beta   90.00
_cell.angle_gamma   90.00
#
_symmetry.space_group_name_H-M   'P 1'
#
loop_
_entity.id
_entity.type
_entity.pdbx_description
1 polymer ?
#
loop_
_entity_poly.entity_id
_entity_poly.type
_entity_poly.pdbx_seq_one_letter_code
_entity_poly.pdbx_strand_id
1 'polypeptide(L)'
;MELNIIIYSIDRQFKMKGLLYMKRYLDNIMFKKIITLLVIFIILYIMICCFFRSHFLIGTSINGIDISCMNIGKASNHIKTTVEDYKLLIEGRGKSSEINLSGLNFKYMDNNELETIVKKQNSFLWIIDIFKRNNYIIKNIYSYDEELLKNKIDKLEFFNEDEIIYPENASFIFIDTEFVIVDEVYGNYLNKEKVYSEIEKSIYTGQVLLN
;
A
#
# COMPACT_ATOMS: atom_id res chain seq x y z
N MET A 1 -20.20 -21.02 -80.98
CA MET A 1 -19.78 -19.93 -80.08
C MET A 1 -20.58 -19.93 -78.77
N GLU A 2 -21.83 -20.17 -78.74
CA GLU A 2 -22.73 -20.17 -77.60
C GLU A 2 -22.41 -21.26 -76.54
N LEU A 3 -22.02 -22.46 -76.96
CA LEU A 3 -21.72 -23.58 -76.04
C LEU A 3 -20.55 -23.30 -75.13
N ASN A 4 -19.51 -22.62 -75.61
CA ASN A 4 -18.32 -22.25 -74.83
C ASN A 4 -18.64 -21.18 -73.81
N ILE A 5 -19.55 -20.27 -74.05
CA ILE A 5 -20.00 -19.23 -73.11
C ILE A 5 -20.79 -19.87 -71.96
N ILE A 6 -21.64 -20.85 -72.23
CA ILE A 6 -22.43 -21.58 -71.26
C ILE A 6 -21.50 -22.40 -70.33
N ILE A 7 -20.54 -23.14 -70.92
CA ILE A 7 -19.57 -23.92 -70.16
C ILE A 7 -18.74 -22.99 -69.20
N TYR A 8 -18.27 -21.84 -69.68
CA TYR A 8 -17.53 -20.89 -68.90
C TYR A 8 -18.37 -20.26 -67.76
N SER A 9 -19.62 -19.98 -67.98
CA SER A 9 -20.55 -19.45 -66.98
C SER A 9 -20.82 -20.47 -65.85
N ILE A 10 -20.99 -21.75 -66.24
CA ILE A 10 -21.19 -22.84 -65.27
C ILE A 10 -19.96 -23.07 -64.46
N ASP A 11 -18.75 -23.10 -65.03
CA ASP A 11 -17.50 -23.25 -64.34
C ASP A 11 -17.25 -22.05 -63.30
N ARG A 12 -17.58 -20.84 -63.72
CA ARG A 12 -17.51 -19.67 -62.88
C ARG A 12 -18.49 -19.71 -61.68
N GLN A 13 -19.72 -20.22 -61.95
CA GLN A 13 -20.70 -20.40 -60.86
C GLN A 13 -20.27 -21.47 -59.87
N PHE A 14 -19.69 -22.58 -60.35
CA PHE A 14 -19.16 -23.65 -59.48
C PHE A 14 -17.98 -23.15 -58.62
N LYS A 15 -17.03 -22.41 -59.17
CA LYS A 15 -15.92 -21.80 -58.46
C LYS A 15 -16.39 -20.79 -57.42
N MET A 16 -17.37 -19.94 -57.75
CA MET A 16 -17.95 -18.98 -56.81
C MET A 16 -18.65 -19.66 -55.63
N LYS A 17 -19.43 -20.72 -55.88
CA LYS A 17 -20.08 -21.50 -54.80
C LYS A 17 -19.03 -22.19 -53.93
N GLY A 18 -18.00 -22.78 -54.49
CA GLY A 18 -16.89 -23.38 -53.72
C GLY A 18 -16.17 -22.38 -52.83
N LEU A 19 -15.86 -21.18 -53.34
CA LEU A 19 -15.25 -20.08 -52.55
C LEU A 19 -16.17 -19.63 -51.42
N LEU A 20 -17.47 -19.50 -51.64
CA LEU A 20 -18.44 -19.13 -50.60
C LEU A 20 -18.56 -20.20 -49.51
N TYR A 21 -18.55 -21.50 -49.88
CA TYR A 21 -18.55 -22.59 -48.91
C TYR A 21 -17.25 -22.60 -48.05
N MET A 22 -16.09 -22.39 -48.67
CA MET A 22 -14.81 -22.35 -48.00
C MET A 22 -14.72 -21.16 -47.08
N LYS A 23 -15.17 -19.98 -47.50
CA LYS A 23 -15.22 -18.78 -46.63
C LYS A 23 -16.12 -19.02 -45.40
N ARG A 24 -17.34 -19.56 -45.61
CA ARG A 24 -18.26 -19.87 -44.50
C ARG A 24 -17.72 -20.93 -43.54
N TYR A 25 -16.94 -21.89 -44.02
CA TYR A 25 -16.28 -22.91 -43.22
C TYR A 25 -15.15 -22.28 -42.36
N LEU A 26 -14.33 -21.42 -42.97
CA LEU A 26 -13.25 -20.70 -42.26
C LEU A 26 -13.83 -19.73 -41.22
N ASP A 27 -14.87 -19.00 -41.55
CA ASP A 27 -15.56 -18.09 -40.62
C ASP A 27 -16.12 -18.87 -39.41
N ASN A 28 -16.66 -20.08 -39.63
CA ASN A 28 -17.16 -20.92 -38.54
C ASN A 28 -16.04 -21.47 -37.64
N ILE A 29 -14.88 -21.85 -38.22
CA ILE A 29 -13.71 -22.28 -37.46
C ILE A 29 -13.14 -21.11 -36.63
N MET A 30 -12.99 -19.93 -37.23
CA MET A 30 -12.49 -18.73 -36.51
C MET A 30 -13.45 -18.35 -35.38
N PHE A 31 -14.75 -18.37 -35.63
CA PHE A 31 -15.76 -18.08 -34.62
C PHE A 31 -15.69 -19.06 -33.43
N LYS A 32 -15.55 -20.37 -33.72
CA LYS A 32 -15.35 -21.38 -32.65
C LYS A 32 -14.09 -21.13 -31.83
N LYS A 33 -12.96 -20.77 -32.48
CA LYS A 33 -11.73 -20.46 -31.81
C LYS A 33 -11.85 -19.25 -30.88
N ILE A 34 -12.54 -18.20 -31.34
CA ILE A 34 -12.84 -17.00 -30.57
C ILE A 34 -13.68 -17.35 -29.35
N ILE A 35 -14.74 -18.12 -29.48
CA ILE A 35 -15.58 -18.57 -28.37
C ILE A 35 -14.76 -19.39 -27.37
N THR A 36 -13.96 -20.34 -27.84
CA THR A 36 -13.11 -21.16 -26.98
C THR A 36 -12.15 -20.30 -26.17
N LEU A 37 -11.51 -19.31 -26.82
CA LEU A 37 -10.62 -18.36 -26.14
C LEU A 37 -11.37 -17.56 -25.07
N LEU A 38 -12.57 -17.06 -25.41
CA LEU A 38 -13.39 -16.29 -24.47
C LEU A 38 -13.81 -17.13 -23.26
N VAL A 39 -14.18 -18.37 -23.46
CA VAL A 39 -14.51 -19.32 -22.38
C VAL A 39 -13.29 -19.54 -21.47
N ILE A 40 -12.10 -19.72 -22.04
CA ILE A 40 -10.85 -19.84 -21.27
C ILE A 40 -10.63 -18.58 -20.41
N PHE A 41 -10.78 -17.39 -20.98
CA PHE A 41 -10.65 -16.14 -20.23
C PHE A 41 -11.66 -16.02 -19.07
N ILE A 42 -12.92 -16.44 -19.30
CA ILE A 42 -13.94 -16.44 -18.25
C ILE A 42 -13.55 -17.42 -17.12
N ILE A 43 -13.07 -18.60 -17.46
CA ILE A 43 -12.63 -19.58 -16.47
C ILE A 43 -11.46 -19.03 -15.64
N LEU A 44 -10.45 -18.46 -16.29
CA LEU A 44 -9.32 -17.82 -15.59
C LEU A 44 -9.78 -16.68 -14.69
N TYR A 45 -10.68 -15.84 -15.16
CA TYR A 45 -11.25 -14.77 -14.35
C TYR A 45 -11.96 -15.28 -13.11
N ILE A 46 -12.79 -16.31 -13.25
CA ILE A 46 -13.49 -16.95 -12.12
C ILE A 46 -12.49 -17.57 -11.14
N MET A 47 -11.44 -18.23 -11.62
CA MET A 47 -10.38 -18.79 -10.76
C MET A 47 -9.71 -17.72 -9.91
N ILE A 48 -9.38 -16.57 -10.49
CA ILE A 48 -8.80 -15.43 -9.76
C ILE A 48 -9.81 -14.86 -8.76
N CYS A 49 -11.08 -14.72 -9.14
CA CYS A 49 -12.12 -14.30 -8.19
C CYS A 49 -12.24 -15.27 -6.99
N CYS A 50 -12.17 -16.58 -7.23
CA CYS A 50 -12.18 -17.59 -6.17
C CYS A 50 -10.94 -17.49 -5.26
N PHE A 51 -9.77 -17.20 -5.82
CA PHE A 51 -8.55 -16.96 -5.04
C PHE A 51 -8.72 -15.79 -4.06
N PHE A 52 -9.24 -14.64 -4.54
CA PHE A 52 -9.45 -13.45 -3.71
C PHE A 52 -10.62 -13.56 -2.72
N ARG A 53 -11.39 -14.64 -2.70
CA ARG A 53 -12.37 -14.89 -1.62
C ARG A 53 -11.73 -15.19 -0.26
N SER A 54 -10.49 -15.67 -0.27
CA SER A 54 -9.74 -16.05 0.94
C SER A 54 -8.39 -15.32 1.07
N HIS A 55 -8.06 -14.45 0.11
CA HIS A 55 -6.83 -13.69 0.06
C HIS A 55 -7.14 -12.20 -0.07
N PHE A 56 -6.29 -11.37 0.50
CA PHE A 56 -6.39 -9.91 0.34
C PHE A 56 -6.18 -9.50 -1.10
N LEU A 57 -6.94 -8.49 -1.55
CA LEU A 57 -6.79 -7.91 -2.88
C LEU A 57 -5.42 -7.25 -3.06
N ILE A 58 -5.00 -7.14 -4.32
CA ILE A 58 -3.76 -6.44 -4.68
C ILE A 58 -3.85 -4.98 -4.22
N GLY A 59 -2.74 -4.44 -3.70
CA GLY A 59 -2.69 -3.06 -3.20
C GLY A 59 -3.31 -2.88 -1.81
N THR A 60 -3.58 -3.98 -1.08
CA THR A 60 -4.08 -3.92 0.30
C THR A 60 -2.91 -3.83 1.28
N SER A 61 -2.94 -2.83 2.16
CA SER A 61 -2.03 -2.68 3.28
C SER A 61 -2.78 -2.45 4.58
N ILE A 62 -2.17 -2.84 5.69
CA ILE A 62 -2.67 -2.58 7.04
C ILE A 62 -1.57 -1.87 7.82
N ASN A 63 -1.90 -0.71 8.36
CA ASN A 63 -0.94 0.14 9.08
C ASN A 63 0.37 0.34 8.29
N GLY A 64 0.26 0.55 6.96
CA GLY A 64 1.40 0.70 6.05
C GLY A 64 2.09 -0.59 5.62
N ILE A 65 1.76 -1.74 6.23
CA ILE A 65 2.35 -3.05 5.90
C ILE A 65 1.57 -3.67 4.74
N ASP A 66 2.25 -3.96 3.62
CA ASP A 66 1.64 -4.60 2.44
C ASP A 66 1.32 -6.07 2.73
N ILE A 67 0.05 -6.43 2.56
CA ILE A 67 -0.47 -7.79 2.73
C ILE A 67 -1.15 -8.31 1.46
N SER A 68 -0.86 -7.69 0.32
CA SER A 68 -1.40 -8.05 -0.99
C SER A 68 -1.26 -9.54 -1.28
N CYS A 69 -2.32 -10.17 -1.79
CA CYS A 69 -2.35 -11.59 -2.15
C CYS A 69 -2.07 -12.59 -1.00
N MET A 70 -1.98 -12.13 0.25
CA MET A 70 -1.83 -13.01 1.40
C MET A 70 -3.17 -13.54 1.87
N ASN A 71 -3.21 -14.77 2.40
CA ASN A 71 -4.35 -15.21 3.21
C ASN A 71 -4.24 -14.65 4.64
N ILE A 72 -5.31 -14.75 5.42
CA ILE A 72 -5.39 -14.19 6.78
C ILE A 72 -4.22 -14.65 7.65
N GLY A 73 -3.89 -15.95 7.65
CA GLY A 73 -2.81 -16.48 8.49
C GLY A 73 -1.43 -15.97 8.10
N LYS A 74 -1.15 -15.85 6.79
CA LYS A 74 0.12 -15.27 6.31
C LYS A 74 0.20 -13.78 6.62
N ALA A 75 -0.90 -13.04 6.41
CA ALA A 75 -0.97 -11.61 6.71
C ALA A 75 -0.74 -11.32 8.20
N SER A 76 -1.43 -12.07 9.08
CA SER A 76 -1.26 -11.99 10.53
C SER A 76 0.21 -12.20 10.95
N ASN A 77 0.83 -13.26 10.44
CA ASN A 77 2.23 -13.55 10.76
C ASN A 77 3.19 -12.49 10.19
N HIS A 78 2.92 -12.01 8.97
CA HIS A 78 3.74 -10.97 8.34
C HIS A 78 3.65 -9.64 9.10
N ILE A 79 2.44 -9.22 9.51
CA ILE A 79 2.24 -8.03 10.34
C ILE A 79 3.02 -8.18 11.66
N LYS A 80 2.87 -9.33 12.33
CA LYS A 80 3.57 -9.59 13.60
C LYS A 80 5.08 -9.45 13.47
N THR A 81 5.70 -10.12 12.50
CA THR A 81 7.16 -10.07 12.31
C THR A 81 7.64 -8.70 11.88
N THR A 82 6.90 -8.00 11.01
CA THR A 82 7.27 -6.65 10.56
C THR A 82 7.24 -5.65 11.71
N VAL A 83 6.26 -5.76 12.62
CA VAL A 83 6.16 -4.84 13.76
C VAL A 83 7.22 -5.13 14.82
N GLU A 84 7.59 -6.40 15.04
CA GLU A 84 8.65 -6.76 15.96
C GLU A 84 10.02 -6.17 15.57
N ASP A 85 10.26 -6.01 14.27
CA ASP A 85 11.51 -5.46 13.70
C ASP A 85 11.42 -3.96 13.35
N TYR A 86 10.31 -3.30 13.70
CA TYR A 86 10.09 -1.92 13.29
C TYR A 86 11.04 -0.96 13.96
N LYS A 87 11.63 -0.08 13.16
CA LYS A 87 12.54 0.99 13.58
C LYS A 87 12.00 2.32 13.08
N LEU A 88 11.98 3.29 13.96
CA LEU A 88 11.59 4.66 13.66
C LEU A 88 12.80 5.58 13.77
N LEU A 89 13.15 6.25 12.69
CA LEU A 89 14.14 7.30 12.67
C LEU A 89 13.46 8.63 13.00
N ILE A 90 13.98 9.34 13.99
CA ILE A 90 13.51 10.66 14.38
C ILE A 90 14.61 11.64 13.99
N GLU A 91 14.27 12.60 13.13
CA GLU A 91 15.15 13.67 12.74
C GLU A 91 14.70 14.99 13.38
N GLY A 92 15.63 15.65 13.99
CA GLY A 92 15.44 16.98 14.56
C GLY A 92 16.56 17.91 14.12
N ARG A 93 16.54 19.14 14.58
CA ARG A 93 17.54 20.13 14.20
C ARG A 93 18.93 19.74 14.72
N GLY A 94 19.79 19.31 13.79
CA GLY A 94 21.19 18.94 14.04
C GLY A 94 21.40 17.59 14.72
N LYS A 95 20.36 16.82 14.97
CA LYS A 95 20.43 15.49 15.61
C LYS A 95 19.46 14.51 14.94
N SER A 96 19.81 13.24 14.95
CA SER A 96 18.92 12.13 14.60
C SER A 96 19.01 11.04 15.64
N SER A 97 17.91 10.37 15.91
CA SER A 97 17.85 9.25 16.85
C SER A 97 16.96 8.14 16.31
N GLU A 98 17.34 6.89 16.55
CA GLU A 98 16.57 5.71 16.13
C GLU A 98 15.89 5.09 17.36
N ILE A 99 14.57 4.88 17.25
CA ILE A 99 13.82 4.07 18.21
C ILE A 99 13.58 2.71 17.59
N ASN A 100 14.16 1.69 18.17
CA ASN A 100 13.84 0.31 17.86
C ASN A 100 12.68 -0.14 18.77
N LEU A 101 11.58 -0.60 18.17
CA LEU A 101 10.40 -1.08 18.89
C LEU A 101 10.60 -2.50 19.45
N SER A 102 11.66 -3.21 19.05
CA SER A 102 12.03 -4.46 19.70
C SER A 102 12.22 -4.21 21.21
N GLY A 103 11.65 -5.08 22.04
CA GLY A 103 11.69 -4.92 23.49
C GLY A 103 10.61 -4.01 24.09
N LEU A 104 9.61 -3.55 23.31
CA LEU A 104 8.40 -2.93 23.84
C LEU A 104 7.29 -3.93 24.13
N ASN A 105 7.59 -5.22 24.20
CA ASN A 105 6.61 -6.28 24.42
C ASN A 105 5.45 -6.26 23.41
N PHE A 106 5.73 -5.94 22.13
CA PHE A 106 4.72 -5.95 21.07
C PHE A 106 4.03 -7.30 21.01
N LYS A 107 2.69 -7.28 21.04
CA LYS A 107 1.85 -8.46 20.87
C LYS A 107 0.84 -8.19 19.77
N TYR A 108 0.80 -9.08 18.77
CA TYR A 108 -0.27 -9.09 17.80
C TYR A 108 -1.58 -9.48 18.46
N MET A 109 -2.62 -8.69 18.23
CA MET A 109 -3.98 -8.90 18.77
C MET A 109 -4.86 -9.40 17.64
N ASP A 110 -5.22 -10.67 17.67
CA ASP A 110 -6.20 -11.22 16.73
C ASP A 110 -7.61 -10.83 17.16
N ASN A 111 -8.12 -9.77 16.55
CA ASN A 111 -9.45 -9.22 16.84
C ASN A 111 -10.45 -9.44 15.68
N ASN A 112 -10.19 -10.40 14.80
CA ASN A 112 -10.98 -10.72 13.59
C ASN A 112 -11.13 -9.57 12.58
N GLU A 113 -10.36 -8.48 12.70
CA GLU A 113 -10.41 -7.37 11.75
C GLU A 113 -9.95 -7.79 10.36
N LEU A 114 -8.89 -8.61 10.29
CA LEU A 114 -8.38 -9.15 9.02
C LEU A 114 -9.45 -9.97 8.30
N GLU A 115 -10.18 -10.81 9.04
CA GLU A 115 -11.28 -11.61 8.49
C GLU A 115 -12.42 -10.73 8.00
N THR A 116 -12.74 -9.67 8.75
CA THR A 116 -13.77 -8.70 8.39
C THR A 116 -13.43 -7.98 7.09
N ILE A 117 -12.18 -7.59 6.89
CA ILE A 117 -11.71 -6.94 5.64
C ILE A 117 -11.86 -7.90 4.47
N VAL A 118 -11.37 -9.15 4.59
CA VAL A 118 -11.48 -10.15 3.52
C VAL A 118 -12.94 -10.46 3.17
N LYS A 119 -13.84 -10.52 4.16
CA LYS A 119 -15.28 -10.76 3.94
C LYS A 119 -15.98 -9.57 3.25
N LYS A 120 -15.55 -8.35 3.53
CA LYS A 120 -16.16 -7.13 2.95
C LYS A 120 -15.62 -6.80 1.55
N GLN A 121 -14.47 -7.31 1.17
CA GLN A 121 -13.91 -7.06 -0.16
C GLN A 121 -14.74 -7.71 -1.28
N ASN A 122 -14.83 -7.05 -2.43
CA ASN A 122 -15.50 -7.62 -3.60
C ASN A 122 -14.46 -8.28 -4.53
N SER A 123 -14.34 -9.60 -4.42
CA SER A 123 -13.38 -10.36 -5.23
C SER A 123 -13.60 -10.29 -6.75
N PHE A 124 -14.81 -9.90 -7.21
CA PHE A 124 -15.08 -9.69 -8.64
C PHE A 124 -14.49 -8.38 -9.17
N LEU A 125 -14.19 -7.43 -8.32
CA LEU A 125 -13.61 -6.14 -8.72
C LEU A 125 -12.07 -6.11 -8.64
N TRP A 126 -11.42 -7.26 -8.49
CA TRP A 126 -9.97 -7.37 -8.31
C TRP A 126 -9.15 -6.60 -9.36
N ILE A 127 -9.62 -6.55 -10.63
CA ILE A 127 -8.96 -5.80 -11.71
C ILE A 127 -8.96 -4.30 -11.42
N ILE A 128 -10.04 -3.77 -10.85
CA ILE A 128 -10.16 -2.35 -10.50
C ILE A 128 -9.28 -2.03 -9.30
N ASP A 129 -9.19 -2.95 -8.35
CA ASP A 129 -8.41 -2.77 -7.11
C ASP A 129 -6.89 -2.84 -7.35
N ILE A 130 -6.41 -3.40 -8.48
CA ILE A 130 -5.00 -3.28 -8.89
C ILE A 130 -4.55 -1.81 -8.97
N PHE A 131 -5.46 -0.91 -9.38
CA PHE A 131 -5.17 0.52 -9.52
C PHE A 131 -5.48 1.34 -8.27
N LYS A 132 -6.06 0.70 -7.24
CA LYS A 132 -6.37 1.32 -5.95
C LYS A 132 -5.41 0.81 -4.88
N ARG A 133 -4.97 1.71 -4.02
CA ARG A 133 -4.25 1.34 -2.80
C ARG A 133 -5.20 1.47 -1.62
N ASN A 134 -5.55 0.35 -1.03
CA ASN A 134 -6.44 0.29 0.13
C ASN A 134 -5.59 0.13 1.39
N ASN A 135 -5.31 1.24 2.07
CA ASN A 135 -4.61 1.21 3.35
C ASN A 135 -5.63 1.27 4.50
N TYR A 136 -5.71 0.20 5.29
CA TYR A 136 -6.54 0.11 6.48
C TYR A 136 -5.72 0.46 7.71
N ILE A 137 -6.22 1.38 8.53
CA ILE A 137 -5.62 1.72 9.82
C ILE A 137 -6.41 1.04 10.91
N ILE A 138 -5.79 0.07 11.59
CA ILE A 138 -6.38 -0.71 12.68
C ILE A 138 -5.59 -0.42 13.96
N LYS A 139 -6.17 0.38 14.86
CA LYS A 139 -5.49 0.81 16.09
C LYS A 139 -5.22 -0.35 17.07
N ASN A 140 -6.11 -1.34 17.11
CA ASN A 140 -6.05 -2.41 18.12
C ASN A 140 -5.50 -3.73 17.54
N ILE A 141 -4.74 -3.69 16.44
CA ILE A 141 -4.17 -4.90 15.85
C ILE A 141 -2.92 -5.39 16.60
N TYR A 142 -2.33 -4.51 17.39
CA TYR A 142 -1.25 -4.83 18.31
C TYR A 142 -1.36 -4.01 19.60
N SER A 143 -0.79 -4.56 20.65
CA SER A 143 -0.56 -3.88 21.92
C SER A 143 0.94 -3.83 22.20
N TYR A 144 1.37 -2.83 22.93
CA TYR A 144 2.74 -2.66 23.39
C TYR A 144 2.73 -2.04 24.78
N ASP A 145 3.88 -2.06 25.43
CA ASP A 145 4.06 -1.48 26.73
C ASP A 145 4.34 0.03 26.59
N GLU A 146 3.31 0.85 26.91
CA GLU A 146 3.38 2.30 26.81
C GLU A 146 4.42 2.91 27.77
N GLU A 147 4.62 2.29 28.94
CA GLU A 147 5.60 2.79 29.91
C GLU A 147 7.03 2.57 29.40
N LEU A 148 7.29 1.41 28.79
CA LEU A 148 8.57 1.16 28.14
C LEU A 148 8.82 2.10 26.96
N LEU A 149 7.78 2.44 26.19
CA LEU A 149 7.89 3.41 25.10
C LEU A 149 8.24 4.81 25.66
N LYS A 150 7.53 5.27 26.69
CA LYS A 150 7.83 6.54 27.36
C LYS A 150 9.27 6.59 27.86
N ASN A 151 9.70 5.54 28.55
CA ASN A 151 11.07 5.42 29.05
C ASN A 151 12.14 5.45 27.95
N LYS A 152 11.82 4.89 26.75
CA LYS A 152 12.73 4.99 25.60
C LYS A 152 12.76 6.40 25.01
N ILE A 153 11.62 7.07 24.92
CA ILE A 153 11.53 8.45 24.44
C ILE A 153 12.26 9.39 25.38
N ASP A 154 12.10 9.23 26.70
CA ASP A 154 12.77 10.06 27.71
C ASP A 154 14.30 9.99 27.67
N LYS A 155 14.83 8.90 27.10
CA LYS A 155 16.28 8.70 26.94
C LYS A 155 16.83 9.19 25.60
N LEU A 156 15.97 9.76 24.74
CA LEU A 156 16.44 10.33 23.48
C LEU A 156 17.32 11.55 23.74
N GLU A 157 18.39 11.69 22.98
CA GLU A 157 19.33 12.82 23.07
C GLU A 157 18.64 14.19 22.89
N PHE A 158 17.48 14.23 22.25
CA PHE A 158 16.66 15.42 22.09
C PHE A 158 16.14 16.00 23.42
N PHE A 159 16.08 15.19 24.48
CA PHE A 159 15.54 15.58 25.78
C PHE A 159 16.63 15.68 26.87
N ASN A 160 17.89 15.72 26.47
CA ASN A 160 18.98 16.03 27.36
C ASN A 160 18.92 17.52 27.77
N GLU A 161 18.56 17.81 29.02
CA GLU A 161 18.35 19.17 29.52
C GLU A 161 19.58 20.07 29.33
N ASP A 162 20.78 19.51 29.42
CA ASP A 162 22.03 20.25 29.25
C ASP A 162 22.30 20.75 27.85
N GLU A 163 21.54 20.21 26.84
CA GLU A 163 21.72 20.51 25.43
C GLU A 163 20.50 21.21 24.80
N ILE A 164 19.47 21.47 25.60
CA ILE A 164 18.28 22.17 25.14
C ILE A 164 18.55 23.65 24.96
N ILE A 165 18.36 24.16 23.77
CA ILE A 165 18.38 25.57 23.45
C ILE A 165 16.93 25.99 23.22
N TYR A 166 16.44 26.91 24.04
CA TYR A 166 15.11 27.46 23.84
C TYR A 166 15.14 28.52 22.76
N PRO A 167 14.09 28.60 21.90
CA PRO A 167 14.00 29.63 20.89
C PRO A 167 13.77 30.99 21.53
N GLU A 168 14.52 31.99 21.07
CA GLU A 168 14.36 33.38 21.49
C GLU A 168 14.10 34.25 20.26
N ASN A 169 13.16 35.16 20.36
CA ASN A 169 12.87 36.09 19.26
C ASN A 169 13.97 37.18 19.21
N ALA A 170 14.23 37.67 18.00
CA ALA A 170 15.07 38.85 17.83
C ALA A 170 14.53 40.00 18.68
N SER A 171 15.42 40.70 19.35
CA SER A 171 15.10 41.80 20.23
C SER A 171 16.05 42.97 20.02
N PHE A 172 15.86 44.03 20.74
CA PHE A 172 16.83 45.14 20.79
C PHE A 172 17.08 45.55 22.22
N ILE A 173 18.31 45.88 22.48
CA ILE A 173 18.77 46.37 23.77
C ILE A 173 19.38 47.76 23.60
N PHE A 174 19.29 48.60 24.63
CA PHE A 174 19.87 49.94 24.60
C PHE A 174 21.18 49.91 25.42
N ILE A 175 22.29 50.14 24.74
CA ILE A 175 23.62 50.14 25.35
C ILE A 175 24.33 51.45 25.00
N ASP A 176 24.85 52.16 25.97
CA ASP A 176 25.69 53.34 25.80
C ASP A 176 25.16 54.39 24.80
N THR A 177 23.84 54.67 24.80
CA THR A 177 23.16 55.64 23.89
C THR A 177 22.72 55.09 22.53
N GLU A 178 22.94 53.81 22.19
CA GLU A 178 22.52 53.20 20.93
C GLU A 178 21.64 51.97 21.12
N PHE A 179 20.73 51.71 20.15
CA PHE A 179 20.00 50.47 20.09
C PHE A 179 20.83 49.43 19.34
N VAL A 180 21.06 48.32 20.02
CA VAL A 180 21.74 47.16 19.43
C VAL A 180 20.70 46.07 19.19
N ILE A 181 20.66 45.52 17.94
CA ILE A 181 19.81 44.39 17.62
C ILE A 181 20.48 43.11 18.18
N VAL A 182 19.68 42.32 18.89
CA VAL A 182 20.04 40.98 19.31
C VAL A 182 19.30 40.03 18.39
N ASP A 183 20.04 39.23 17.65
CA ASP A 183 19.46 38.27 16.69
C ASP A 183 18.65 37.18 17.38
N GLU A 184 17.73 36.57 16.68
CA GLU A 184 16.94 35.45 17.17
C GLU A 184 17.81 34.22 17.42
N VAL A 185 17.41 33.43 18.40
CA VAL A 185 17.98 32.11 18.66
C VAL A 185 17.04 31.04 18.18
N TYR A 186 17.46 30.29 17.15
CA TYR A 186 16.74 29.12 16.67
C TYR A 186 16.96 27.95 17.64
N GLY A 187 16.02 27.74 18.56
CA GLY A 187 16.11 26.67 19.54
C GLY A 187 15.98 25.26 18.91
N ASN A 188 16.30 24.26 19.76
CA ASN A 188 16.10 22.84 19.42
C ASN A 188 15.09 22.15 20.38
N TYR A 189 14.37 22.93 21.18
CA TYR A 189 13.37 22.41 22.11
C TYR A 189 12.27 21.67 21.39
N LEU A 190 11.98 20.43 21.82
CA LEU A 190 10.87 19.60 21.37
C LEU A 190 9.87 19.40 22.52
N ASN A 191 8.59 19.54 22.18
CA ASN A 191 7.52 19.20 23.13
C ASN A 191 7.41 17.67 23.22
N LYS A 192 7.72 17.12 24.41
CA LYS A 192 7.78 15.68 24.66
C LYS A 192 6.45 14.97 24.40
N GLU A 193 5.32 15.56 24.78
CA GLU A 193 3.99 15.00 24.57
C GLU A 193 3.64 14.93 23.08
N LYS A 194 4.03 15.97 22.34
CA LYS A 194 3.85 16.01 20.88
C LYS A 194 4.68 14.95 20.18
N VAL A 195 5.94 14.79 20.57
CA VAL A 195 6.83 13.73 20.06
C VAL A 195 6.24 12.36 20.36
N TYR A 196 5.77 12.12 21.59
CA TYR A 196 5.11 10.87 21.95
C TYR A 196 3.90 10.57 21.04
N SER A 197 3.01 11.53 20.85
CA SER A 197 1.81 11.36 20.02
C SER A 197 2.13 11.11 18.55
N GLU A 198 3.16 11.75 17.99
CA GLU A 198 3.59 11.51 16.60
C GLU A 198 4.29 10.16 16.43
N ILE A 199 5.06 9.71 17.43
CA ILE A 199 5.64 8.36 17.45
C ILE A 199 4.53 7.30 17.48
N GLU A 200 3.53 7.46 18.36
CA GLU A 200 2.39 6.56 18.43
C GLU A 200 1.64 6.49 17.10
N LYS A 201 1.37 7.64 16.50
CA LYS A 201 0.74 7.71 15.17
C LYS A 201 1.59 7.02 14.09
N SER A 202 2.91 7.20 14.12
CA SER A 202 3.85 6.58 13.19
C SER A 202 3.83 5.06 13.28
N ILE A 203 3.73 4.51 14.49
CA ILE A 203 3.56 3.07 14.71
C ILE A 203 2.31 2.54 13.99
N TYR A 204 1.18 3.27 14.06
CA TYR A 204 -0.07 2.86 13.42
C TYR A 204 -0.13 3.13 11.91
N THR A 205 0.67 4.06 11.40
CA THR A 205 0.68 4.39 9.96
C THR A 205 1.79 3.70 9.19
N GLY A 206 2.72 3.02 9.87
CA GLY A 206 3.89 2.41 9.25
C GLY A 206 4.92 3.43 8.75
N GLN A 207 4.93 4.63 9.31
CA GLN A 207 5.87 5.69 8.95
C GLN A 207 7.25 5.39 9.54
N VAL A 208 8.29 5.37 8.71
CA VAL A 208 9.67 5.02 9.13
C VAL A 208 10.48 6.25 9.54
N LEU A 209 10.11 7.42 9.05
CA LEU A 209 10.78 8.69 9.30
C LEU A 209 9.83 9.71 9.94
N LEU A 210 10.25 10.33 11.03
CA LEU A 210 9.56 11.43 11.72
C LEU A 210 10.47 12.66 11.72
N ASN A 211 9.98 13.77 11.13
CA ASN A 211 10.68 15.07 11.06
C ASN A 211 10.01 16.10 11.95
#